data_62972c39ccd2700017c7771db6d0cce1
#
_entry.id   62972c39ccd2700017c7771db6d0cce1
#
_cell.length_a   1.000
_cell.length_b   1.000
_cell.length_c   1.000
_cell.angle_alpha   90.00
_cell.angle_beta   90.00
_cell.angle_gamma   90.00
#
_symmetry.space_group_name_H-M   'P 1'
#
loop_
_entity.id
_entity.type
_entity.pdbx_description
1 polymer ?
#
loop_
_entity_poly.entity_id
_entity_poly.type
_entity_poly.pdbx_seq_one_letter_code
_entity_poly.pdbx_strand_id
1 'polypeptide(L)'
;DISNVTNMSGIFSGAERFNQPLNDWNTSSVTDMSKMFERAKSFNQPLDKWNTSNVTNTRSMFHDAKSFNQPLDKWNTSNVTDMSWMFSCASHFNQPLNDWNTSSVTDMSFMFEGARRFNQPLNDWDTSNVTNMSYMFSGAKAFNQPLDDWNTSNVTDMGCMFLDAERFNQPLNDWNTSNVTDMGWMFYHAKAFNQPLNDWNTSNVTDMSWMFAGAESFNQPLENWNTSNVTNMRSMFNRAESFNQPLNDWNTSNVTNMSEMFFGAGSFNRPLNDWNTSN
;
A
#
# COMPACT_ATOMS: atom_id res chain seq x y z
N ASP A 1 12.67 -35.85 -4.46
CA ASP A 1 12.39 -35.30 -5.80
C ASP A 1 11.04 -34.60 -5.76
N ILE A 2 11.00 -33.32 -6.13
CA ILE A 2 9.79 -32.51 -6.16
C ILE A 2 9.44 -32.04 -7.58
N SER A 3 10.06 -32.64 -8.61
CA SER A 3 9.94 -32.20 -10.01
C SER A 3 8.51 -32.21 -10.56
N ASN A 4 7.60 -33.01 -9.98
CA ASN A 4 6.20 -33.12 -10.38
C ASN A 4 5.26 -32.34 -9.45
N VAL A 5 5.79 -31.62 -8.43
CA VAL A 5 4.96 -30.86 -7.50
C VAL A 5 4.51 -29.56 -8.17
N THR A 6 3.21 -29.33 -8.22
CA THR A 6 2.60 -28.13 -8.80
C THR A 6 2.12 -27.14 -7.73
N ASN A 7 1.79 -27.62 -6.54
CA ASN A 7 1.28 -26.79 -5.45
C ASN A 7 2.17 -26.96 -4.20
N MET A 8 2.79 -25.86 -3.76
CA MET A 8 3.60 -25.76 -2.56
C MET A 8 2.99 -24.82 -1.52
N SER A 9 1.70 -24.53 -1.65
CA SER A 9 1.02 -23.62 -0.72
C SER A 9 1.19 -24.06 0.74
N GLY A 10 1.69 -23.16 1.58
CA GLY A 10 1.79 -23.34 3.03
C GLY A 10 2.74 -24.42 3.54
N ILE A 11 3.63 -24.98 2.68
CA ILE A 11 4.47 -26.14 3.07
C ILE A 11 5.33 -25.90 4.32
N PHE A 12 5.76 -24.65 4.58
CA PHE A 12 6.50 -24.24 5.78
C PHE A 12 5.74 -23.19 6.60
N SER A 13 4.43 -23.02 6.35
CA SER A 13 3.63 -22.05 7.11
C SER A 13 3.68 -22.36 8.61
N GLY A 14 4.03 -21.35 9.42
CA GLY A 14 4.17 -21.49 10.87
C GLY A 14 5.42 -22.24 11.34
N ALA A 15 6.29 -22.68 10.43
CA ALA A 15 7.55 -23.33 10.80
C ALA A 15 8.59 -22.28 11.29
N GLU A 16 8.33 -21.66 12.45
CA GLU A 16 9.03 -20.47 12.93
C GLU A 16 10.56 -20.59 13.00
N ARG A 17 11.08 -21.80 13.25
CA ARG A 17 12.53 -22.07 13.39
C ARG A 17 13.16 -22.65 12.13
N PHE A 18 12.34 -22.93 11.09
CA PHE A 18 12.86 -23.51 9.87
C PHE A 18 13.80 -22.52 9.17
N ASN A 19 15.04 -22.99 8.85
CA ASN A 19 16.04 -22.23 8.13
C ASN A 19 17.03 -23.16 7.41
N GLN A 20 16.52 -24.19 6.72
CA GLN A 20 17.36 -25.13 5.97
C GLN A 20 17.43 -24.73 4.50
N PRO A 21 18.54 -25.05 3.81
CA PRO A 21 18.72 -24.71 2.40
C PRO A 21 17.70 -25.46 1.52
N LEU A 22 17.09 -24.73 0.59
CA LEU A 22 16.11 -25.24 -0.37
C LEU A 22 16.47 -24.89 -1.82
N ASN A 23 17.60 -24.22 -2.04
CA ASN A 23 17.93 -23.60 -3.33
C ASN A 23 18.13 -24.62 -4.47
N ASP A 24 18.38 -25.89 -4.15
CA ASP A 24 18.54 -26.96 -5.14
C ASP A 24 17.23 -27.69 -5.48
N TRP A 25 16.10 -27.22 -4.97
CA TRP A 25 14.79 -27.76 -5.33
C TRP A 25 14.43 -27.41 -6.79
N ASN A 26 13.95 -28.41 -7.55
CA ASN A 26 13.42 -28.18 -8.89
C ASN A 26 11.97 -27.69 -8.79
N THR A 27 11.76 -26.38 -8.94
CA THR A 27 10.46 -25.73 -8.82
C THR A 27 9.77 -25.49 -10.17
N SER A 28 10.30 -26.05 -11.26
CA SER A 28 9.84 -25.74 -12.64
C SER A 28 8.38 -26.08 -12.93
N SER A 29 7.77 -27.01 -12.17
CA SER A 29 6.35 -27.38 -12.30
C SER A 29 5.42 -26.62 -11.36
N VAL A 30 5.95 -25.81 -10.44
CA VAL A 30 5.15 -25.17 -9.39
C VAL A 30 4.37 -23.99 -9.96
N THR A 31 3.08 -23.96 -9.67
CA THR A 31 2.16 -22.88 -10.04
C THR A 31 1.67 -22.07 -8.84
N ASP A 32 1.61 -22.69 -7.65
CA ASP A 32 1.13 -22.05 -6.42
C ASP A 32 2.19 -22.15 -5.31
N MET A 33 2.68 -20.98 -4.88
CA MET A 33 3.62 -20.81 -3.76
C MET A 33 3.02 -19.98 -2.61
N SER A 34 1.69 -19.80 -2.60
CA SER A 34 1.02 -19.00 -1.58
C SER A 34 1.33 -19.51 -0.17
N LYS A 35 1.54 -18.58 0.78
CA LYS A 35 1.80 -18.88 2.20
C LYS A 35 3.00 -19.80 2.49
N MET A 36 3.86 -20.07 1.48
CA MET A 36 4.89 -21.12 1.61
C MET A 36 5.80 -20.93 2.83
N PHE A 37 6.20 -19.71 3.12
CA PHE A 37 7.00 -19.34 4.30
C PHE A 37 6.26 -18.41 5.26
N GLU A 38 4.92 -18.40 5.21
CA GLU A 38 4.12 -17.61 6.14
C GLU A 38 4.53 -17.92 7.59
N ARG A 39 4.88 -16.88 8.37
CA ARG A 39 5.35 -17.01 9.76
C ARG A 39 6.59 -17.90 9.97
N ALA A 40 7.33 -18.21 8.93
CA ALA A 40 8.64 -18.85 9.06
C ALA A 40 9.70 -17.82 9.51
N LYS A 41 9.61 -17.38 10.76
CA LYS A 41 10.28 -16.20 11.32
C LYS A 41 11.81 -16.21 11.18
N SER A 42 12.42 -17.40 11.19
CA SER A 42 13.89 -17.58 11.11
C SER A 42 14.39 -17.83 9.69
N PHE A 43 13.47 -18.06 8.73
CA PHE A 43 13.86 -18.41 7.37
C PHE A 43 14.58 -17.24 6.67
N ASN A 44 15.83 -17.53 6.20
CA ASN A 44 16.64 -16.56 5.46
C ASN A 44 17.63 -17.28 4.53
N GLN A 45 17.22 -18.34 3.84
CA GLN A 45 18.06 -19.06 2.89
C GLN A 45 17.86 -18.55 1.46
N PRO A 46 18.89 -18.60 0.60
CA PRO A 46 18.77 -18.19 -0.78
C PRO A 46 17.77 -19.05 -1.57
N LEU A 47 17.08 -18.41 -2.50
CA LEU A 47 16.08 -19.01 -3.41
C LEU A 47 16.33 -18.60 -4.87
N ASP A 48 17.50 -18.08 -5.19
CA ASP A 48 17.86 -17.48 -6.48
C ASP A 48 17.95 -18.48 -7.64
N LYS A 49 18.02 -19.80 -7.34
CA LYS A 49 18.02 -20.85 -8.37
C LYS A 49 16.62 -21.37 -8.71
N TRP A 50 15.57 -20.92 -8.00
CA TRP A 50 14.22 -21.39 -8.25
C TRP A 50 13.71 -20.92 -9.61
N ASN A 51 13.13 -21.83 -10.38
CA ASN A 51 12.39 -21.50 -11.59
C ASN A 51 10.96 -21.14 -11.20
N THR A 52 10.60 -19.87 -11.34
CA THR A 52 9.28 -19.33 -11.00
C THR A 52 8.42 -19.04 -12.22
N SER A 53 8.84 -19.44 -13.41
CA SER A 53 8.17 -19.09 -14.68
C SER A 53 6.71 -19.57 -14.80
N ASN A 54 6.32 -20.60 -14.05
CA ASN A 54 4.96 -21.13 -14.04
C ASN A 54 4.15 -20.67 -12.83
N VAL A 55 4.74 -19.88 -11.91
CA VAL A 55 4.06 -19.45 -10.69
C VAL A 55 3.03 -18.38 -11.03
N THR A 56 1.80 -18.57 -10.58
CA THR A 56 0.68 -17.63 -10.76
C THR A 56 0.24 -16.97 -9.44
N ASN A 57 0.58 -17.58 -8.30
CA ASN A 57 0.12 -17.14 -6.98
C ASN A 57 1.26 -17.14 -5.96
N THR A 58 1.57 -15.96 -5.43
CA THR A 58 2.58 -15.75 -4.37
C THR A 58 1.98 -15.12 -3.12
N ARG A 59 0.65 -15.11 -3.00
CA ARG A 59 -0.07 -14.51 -1.88
C ARG A 59 0.51 -14.95 -0.54
N SER A 60 0.81 -14.01 0.35
CA SER A 60 1.33 -14.25 1.72
C SER A 60 2.60 -15.09 1.79
N MET A 61 3.36 -15.25 0.67
CA MET A 61 4.48 -16.21 0.62
C MET A 61 5.52 -16.01 1.72
N PHE A 62 5.84 -14.76 2.06
CA PHE A 62 6.79 -14.39 3.13
C PHE A 62 6.11 -13.57 4.23
N HIS A 63 4.77 -13.66 4.38
CA HIS A 63 4.08 -12.95 5.45
C HIS A 63 4.63 -13.34 6.82
N ASP A 64 5.02 -12.34 7.64
CA ASP A 64 5.66 -12.48 8.96
C ASP A 64 6.94 -13.35 8.95
N ALA A 65 7.60 -13.50 7.79
CA ALA A 65 8.94 -14.08 7.68
C ALA A 65 9.99 -13.03 8.06
N LYS A 66 10.09 -12.74 9.36
CA LYS A 66 10.80 -11.56 9.90
C LYS A 66 12.26 -11.45 9.49
N SER A 67 12.97 -12.58 9.39
CA SER A 67 14.41 -12.61 9.09
C SER A 67 14.70 -12.61 7.58
N PHE A 68 13.68 -12.87 6.74
CA PHE A 68 13.90 -13.03 5.31
C PHE A 68 14.40 -11.73 4.67
N ASN A 69 15.58 -11.83 4.00
CA ASN A 69 16.19 -10.74 3.27
C ASN A 69 17.13 -11.24 2.16
N GLN A 70 16.73 -12.29 1.43
CA GLN A 70 17.52 -12.82 0.32
C GLN A 70 17.07 -12.20 -1.01
N PRO A 71 17.99 -12.06 -1.99
CA PRO A 71 17.67 -11.51 -3.30
C PRO A 71 16.69 -12.42 -4.05
N LEU A 72 15.74 -11.79 -4.75
CA LEU A 72 14.72 -12.43 -5.57
C LEU A 72 14.66 -11.82 -7.00
N ASP A 73 15.66 -11.03 -7.36
CA ASP A 73 15.77 -10.31 -8.62
C ASP A 73 15.70 -11.22 -9.86
N LYS A 74 16.12 -12.48 -9.72
CA LYS A 74 16.12 -13.48 -10.82
C LYS A 74 14.77 -14.17 -11.03
N TRP A 75 13.78 -13.93 -10.17
CA TRP A 75 12.49 -14.58 -10.31
C TRP A 75 11.72 -14.06 -11.53
N ASN A 76 11.18 -14.96 -12.31
CA ASN A 76 10.23 -14.61 -13.36
C ASN A 76 8.83 -14.48 -12.74
N THR A 77 8.30 -13.26 -12.72
CA THR A 77 7.00 -12.94 -12.11
C THR A 77 5.91 -12.68 -13.15
N SER A 78 6.19 -12.87 -14.46
CA SER A 78 5.31 -12.48 -15.55
C SER A 78 3.92 -13.15 -15.53
N ASN A 79 3.78 -14.32 -14.89
CA ASN A 79 2.52 -15.04 -14.77
C ASN A 79 1.83 -14.85 -13.41
N VAL A 80 2.44 -14.10 -12.47
CA VAL A 80 1.86 -13.88 -11.15
C VAL A 80 0.71 -12.89 -11.24
N THR A 81 -0.45 -13.28 -10.73
CA THR A 81 -1.66 -12.44 -10.69
C THR A 81 -2.01 -11.91 -9.31
N ASP A 82 -1.59 -12.60 -8.24
CA ASP A 82 -1.84 -12.22 -6.84
C ASP A 82 -0.52 -12.14 -6.07
N MET A 83 -0.14 -10.92 -5.66
CA MET A 83 1.02 -10.63 -4.80
C MET A 83 0.59 -10.10 -3.43
N SER A 84 -0.71 -10.19 -3.11
CA SER A 84 -1.21 -9.65 -1.84
C SER A 84 -0.53 -10.27 -0.63
N TRP A 85 -0.20 -9.47 0.37
CA TRP A 85 0.46 -9.88 1.62
C TRP A 85 1.86 -10.48 1.46
N MET A 86 2.47 -10.48 0.25
CA MET A 86 3.67 -11.28 -0.02
C MET A 86 4.82 -11.03 0.97
N PHE A 87 5.08 -9.78 1.33
CA PHE A 87 6.11 -9.39 2.30
C PHE A 87 5.52 -8.68 3.54
N SER A 88 4.21 -8.86 3.80
CA SER A 88 3.59 -8.26 4.98
C SER A 88 4.31 -8.73 6.24
N CYS A 89 4.66 -7.78 7.13
CA CYS A 89 5.42 -8.00 8.35
C CYS A 89 6.81 -8.66 8.17
N ALA A 90 7.32 -8.77 6.94
CA ALA A 90 8.72 -9.17 6.66
C ALA A 90 9.68 -8.02 7.03
N SER A 91 9.85 -7.76 8.31
CA SER A 91 10.42 -6.52 8.86
C SER A 91 11.88 -6.23 8.47
N HIS A 92 12.64 -7.24 8.04
CA HIS A 92 14.04 -7.10 7.59
C HIS A 92 14.18 -7.07 6.07
N PHE A 93 13.11 -7.39 5.33
CA PHE A 93 13.19 -7.44 3.86
C PHE A 93 13.46 -6.06 3.28
N ASN A 94 14.53 -5.97 2.45
CA ASN A 94 14.94 -4.77 1.74
C ASN A 94 15.77 -5.10 0.50
N GLN A 95 15.35 -6.09 -0.31
CA GLN A 95 16.05 -6.47 -1.54
C GLN A 95 15.38 -5.81 -2.77
N PRO A 96 16.15 -5.54 -3.84
CA PRO A 96 15.62 -4.94 -5.06
C PRO A 96 14.59 -5.85 -5.73
N LEU A 97 13.50 -5.25 -6.22
CA LEU A 97 12.40 -5.92 -6.92
C LEU A 97 11.99 -5.16 -8.19
N ASN A 98 12.71 -4.09 -8.56
CA ASN A 98 12.28 -3.20 -9.64
C ASN A 98 12.18 -3.92 -11.00
N ASP A 99 13.02 -4.94 -11.23
CA ASP A 99 13.03 -5.73 -12.48
C ASP A 99 11.89 -6.76 -12.58
N TRP A 100 11.02 -6.88 -11.58
CA TRP A 100 9.89 -7.80 -11.63
C TRP A 100 8.86 -7.36 -12.68
N ASN A 101 8.42 -8.30 -13.52
CA ASN A 101 7.30 -8.05 -14.40
C ASN A 101 5.99 -8.18 -13.64
N THR A 102 5.30 -7.08 -13.42
CA THR A 102 4.05 -6.99 -12.66
C THR A 102 2.81 -6.82 -13.54
N SER A 103 2.97 -6.89 -14.87
CA SER A 103 1.89 -6.60 -15.83
C SER A 103 0.65 -7.51 -15.71
N SER A 104 0.77 -8.69 -15.09
CA SER A 104 -0.36 -9.61 -14.86
C SER A 104 -0.99 -9.45 -13.48
N VAL A 105 -0.41 -8.64 -12.59
CA VAL A 105 -0.86 -8.53 -11.19
C VAL A 105 -2.13 -7.69 -11.09
N THR A 106 -3.13 -8.21 -10.39
CA THR A 106 -4.41 -7.53 -10.14
C THR A 106 -4.59 -7.11 -8.68
N ASP A 107 -3.92 -7.78 -7.74
CA ASP A 107 -4.02 -7.49 -6.30
C ASP A 107 -2.62 -7.35 -5.68
N MET A 108 -2.33 -6.15 -5.15
CA MET A 108 -1.10 -5.82 -4.41
C MET A 108 -1.41 -5.39 -2.97
N SER A 109 -2.63 -5.65 -2.49
CA SER A 109 -3.03 -5.25 -1.15
C SER A 109 -2.12 -5.85 -0.08
N PHE A 110 -1.77 -5.06 0.93
CA PHE A 110 -0.91 -5.46 2.06
C PHE A 110 0.51 -5.94 1.68
N MET A 111 0.96 -5.78 0.42
CA MET A 111 2.19 -6.43 -0.05
C MET A 111 3.42 -6.11 0.81
N PHE A 112 3.58 -4.88 1.27
CA PHE A 112 4.68 -4.43 2.14
C PHE A 112 4.17 -3.91 3.50
N GLU A 113 2.96 -4.28 3.91
CA GLU A 113 2.43 -3.89 5.21
C GLU A 113 3.39 -4.31 6.33
N GLY A 114 3.78 -3.38 7.21
CA GLY A 114 4.73 -3.65 8.29
C GLY A 114 6.16 -4.04 7.86
N ALA A 115 6.51 -3.95 6.58
CA ALA A 115 7.87 -4.14 6.07
C ALA A 115 8.76 -2.93 6.41
N ARG A 116 9.10 -2.79 7.68
CA ARG A 116 9.64 -1.56 8.29
C ARG A 116 10.93 -1.05 7.68
N ARG A 117 11.74 -1.93 7.05
CA ARG A 117 13.04 -1.57 6.45
C ARG A 117 12.97 -1.41 4.94
N PHE A 118 11.87 -1.85 4.31
CA PHE A 118 11.76 -1.82 2.86
C PHE A 118 11.82 -0.37 2.34
N ASN A 119 12.78 -0.12 1.45
CA ASN A 119 12.98 1.17 0.78
C ASN A 119 13.69 1.00 -0.57
N GLN A 120 13.27 0.03 -1.37
CA GLN A 120 13.82 -0.19 -2.71
C GLN A 120 12.92 0.43 -3.78
N PRO A 121 13.49 0.87 -4.93
CA PRO A 121 12.70 1.42 -6.02
C PRO A 121 11.70 0.39 -6.58
N LEU A 122 10.53 0.88 -6.99
CA LEU A 122 9.44 0.11 -7.59
C LEU A 122 8.82 0.86 -8.79
N ASN A 123 9.46 1.95 -9.24
CA ASN A 123 8.83 2.85 -10.21
C ASN A 123 8.62 2.18 -11.58
N ASP A 124 9.45 1.19 -11.96
CA ASP A 124 9.32 0.47 -13.23
C ASP A 124 8.21 -0.60 -13.24
N TRP A 125 7.47 -0.78 -12.13
CA TRP A 125 6.38 -1.74 -12.09
C TRP A 125 5.20 -1.31 -12.98
N ASP A 126 4.73 -2.22 -13.83
CA ASP A 126 3.48 -2.04 -14.55
C ASP A 126 2.30 -2.34 -13.63
N THR A 127 1.59 -1.29 -13.21
CA THR A 127 0.43 -1.37 -12.32
C THR A 127 -0.90 -1.24 -13.06
N SER A 128 -0.90 -1.28 -14.39
CA SER A 128 -2.08 -1.00 -15.23
C SER A 128 -3.25 -1.96 -15.01
N ASN A 129 -3.01 -3.18 -14.52
CA ASN A 129 -4.04 -4.16 -14.22
C ASN A 129 -4.41 -4.24 -12.72
N VAL A 130 -3.73 -3.48 -11.85
CA VAL A 130 -3.98 -3.52 -10.41
C VAL A 130 -5.29 -2.81 -10.08
N THR A 131 -6.15 -3.47 -9.31
CA THR A 131 -7.43 -2.94 -8.84
C THR A 131 -7.46 -2.63 -7.35
N ASN A 132 -6.60 -3.29 -6.55
CA ASN A 132 -6.53 -3.14 -5.11
C ASN A 132 -5.10 -2.87 -4.64
N MET A 133 -4.88 -1.70 -4.02
CA MET A 133 -3.61 -1.29 -3.40
C MET A 133 -3.77 -0.97 -1.90
N SER A 134 -4.91 -1.38 -1.30
CA SER A 134 -5.16 -1.07 0.11
C SER A 134 -4.07 -1.64 1.02
N TYR A 135 -3.66 -0.87 2.03
CA TYR A 135 -2.61 -1.22 3.00
C TYR A 135 -1.22 -1.51 2.42
N MET A 136 -0.97 -1.29 1.11
CA MET A 136 0.25 -1.78 0.45
C MET A 136 1.54 -1.38 1.15
N PHE A 137 1.65 -0.16 1.65
CA PHE A 137 2.81 0.36 2.40
C PHE A 137 2.48 0.73 3.84
N SER A 138 1.35 0.24 4.39
CA SER A 138 0.98 0.50 5.77
C SER A 138 2.10 0.05 6.73
N GLY A 139 2.58 0.94 7.60
CA GLY A 139 3.68 0.64 8.53
C GLY A 139 5.06 0.40 7.88
N ALA A 140 5.21 0.64 6.58
CA ALA A 140 6.51 0.61 5.88
C ALA A 140 7.31 1.87 6.20
N LYS A 141 7.78 1.99 7.44
CA LYS A 141 8.32 3.23 8.03
C LYS A 141 9.52 3.84 7.31
N ALA A 142 10.31 3.03 6.61
CA ALA A 142 11.49 3.49 5.87
C ALA A 142 11.17 3.89 4.43
N PHE A 143 10.01 3.46 3.88
CA PHE A 143 9.70 3.61 2.48
C PHE A 143 9.55 5.08 2.08
N ASN A 144 10.32 5.50 1.07
CA ASN A 144 10.29 6.84 0.50
C ASN A 144 10.83 6.83 -0.95
N GLN A 145 10.40 5.88 -1.78
CA GLN A 145 10.79 5.81 -3.19
C GLN A 145 9.70 6.39 -4.10
N PRO A 146 10.06 6.94 -5.27
CA PRO A 146 9.10 7.46 -6.23
C PRO A 146 8.15 6.37 -6.72
N LEU A 147 6.89 6.78 -6.99
CA LEU A 147 5.80 5.95 -7.51
C LEU A 147 5.01 6.70 -8.60
N ASP A 148 5.57 7.79 -9.12
CA ASP A 148 4.91 8.70 -10.05
C ASP A 148 4.62 8.07 -11.42
N ASP A 149 5.40 7.08 -11.87
CA ASP A 149 5.16 6.35 -13.13
C ASP A 149 4.05 5.27 -13.02
N TRP A 150 3.48 5.04 -11.84
CA TRP A 150 2.44 4.02 -11.68
C TRP A 150 1.13 4.40 -12.37
N ASN A 151 0.58 3.49 -13.16
CA ASN A 151 -0.76 3.63 -13.73
C ASN A 151 -1.82 3.16 -12.72
N THR A 152 -2.53 4.11 -12.12
CA THR A 152 -3.55 3.85 -11.09
C THR A 152 -4.99 3.86 -11.65
N SER A 153 -5.16 3.92 -12.97
CA SER A 153 -6.47 4.12 -13.61
C SER A 153 -7.51 3.03 -13.32
N ASN A 154 -7.07 1.81 -12.96
CA ASN A 154 -7.96 0.71 -12.61
C ASN A 154 -8.11 0.49 -11.10
N VAL A 155 -7.41 1.26 -10.27
CA VAL A 155 -7.46 1.11 -8.81
C VAL A 155 -8.78 1.64 -8.26
N THR A 156 -9.45 0.83 -7.45
CA THR A 156 -10.71 1.18 -6.79
C THR A 156 -10.58 1.37 -5.28
N ASP A 157 -9.56 0.76 -4.66
CA ASP A 157 -9.31 0.80 -3.23
C ASP A 157 -7.86 1.20 -2.94
N MET A 158 -7.68 2.35 -2.27
CA MET A 158 -6.41 2.88 -1.77
C MET A 158 -6.43 3.10 -0.25
N GLY A 159 -7.43 2.56 0.44
CA GLY A 159 -7.57 2.71 1.88
C GLY A 159 -6.33 2.26 2.64
N CYS A 160 -5.89 3.03 3.62
CA CYS A 160 -4.73 2.73 4.48
C CYS A 160 -3.39 2.55 3.74
N MET A 161 -3.28 2.94 2.43
CA MET A 161 -2.11 2.60 1.61
C MET A 161 -0.78 3.06 2.21
N PHE A 162 -0.73 4.25 2.81
CA PHE A 162 0.46 4.82 3.46
C PHE A 162 0.26 5.05 4.98
N LEU A 163 -0.66 4.32 5.61
CA LEU A 163 -0.88 4.39 7.05
C LEU A 163 0.44 4.11 7.79
N ASP A 164 0.84 4.97 8.74
CA ASP A 164 2.12 4.88 9.48
C ASP A 164 3.39 4.80 8.58
N ALA A 165 3.32 5.18 7.31
CA ALA A 165 4.48 5.35 6.44
C ALA A 165 5.21 6.67 6.79
N GLU A 166 5.86 6.71 7.94
CA GLU A 166 6.34 7.93 8.61
C GLU A 166 7.27 8.80 7.75
N ARG A 167 8.04 8.20 6.81
CA ARG A 167 9.02 8.90 5.98
C ARG A 167 8.55 9.18 4.56
N PHE A 168 7.42 8.60 4.15
CA PHE A 168 6.94 8.76 2.78
C PHE A 168 6.59 10.21 2.46
N ASN A 169 7.23 10.77 1.42
CA ASN A 169 7.01 12.13 0.94
C ASN A 169 7.34 12.26 -0.55
N GLN A 170 6.87 11.34 -1.40
CA GLN A 170 7.08 11.39 -2.84
C GLN A 170 5.83 11.93 -3.56
N PRO A 171 5.99 12.56 -4.74
CA PRO A 171 4.86 13.07 -5.50
C PRO A 171 3.91 11.96 -5.94
N LEU A 172 2.60 12.26 -5.88
CA LEU A 172 1.52 11.36 -6.30
C LEU A 172 0.46 12.11 -7.13
N ASN A 173 0.74 13.36 -7.51
CA ASN A 173 -0.28 14.22 -8.13
C ASN A 173 -0.76 13.68 -9.49
N ASP A 174 0.09 12.96 -10.22
CA ASP A 174 -0.20 12.41 -11.55
C ASP A 174 -1.03 11.10 -11.51
N TRP A 175 -1.32 10.58 -10.30
CA TRP A 175 -2.15 9.38 -10.18
C TRP A 175 -3.59 9.63 -10.64
N ASN A 176 -4.11 8.73 -11.46
CA ASN A 176 -5.52 8.74 -11.85
C ASN A 176 -6.37 8.09 -10.74
N THR A 177 -7.09 8.91 -9.99
CA THR A 177 -7.93 8.47 -8.87
C THR A 177 -9.42 8.38 -9.22
N SER A 178 -9.77 8.49 -10.51
CA SER A 178 -11.18 8.59 -10.94
C SER A 178 -12.04 7.37 -10.60
N ASN A 179 -11.46 6.20 -10.39
CA ASN A 179 -12.17 4.98 -10.01
C ASN A 179 -12.09 4.67 -8.51
N VAL A 180 -11.36 5.46 -7.73
CA VAL A 180 -11.18 5.21 -6.29
C VAL A 180 -12.44 5.58 -5.52
N THR A 181 -12.91 4.66 -4.69
CA THR A 181 -14.11 4.84 -3.84
C THR A 181 -13.78 4.96 -2.34
N ASP A 182 -12.65 4.41 -1.91
CA ASP A 182 -12.18 4.45 -0.53
C ASP A 182 -10.76 5.04 -0.45
N MET A 183 -10.63 6.14 0.31
CA MET A 183 -9.36 6.80 0.66
C MET A 183 -9.21 6.93 2.19
N GLY A 184 -10.02 6.21 2.95
CA GLY A 184 -9.95 6.26 4.42
C GLY A 184 -8.57 5.85 4.93
N TRP A 185 -8.06 6.57 5.93
CA TRP A 185 -6.77 6.30 6.60
C TRP A 185 -5.54 6.36 5.68
N MET A 186 -5.67 6.78 4.41
CA MET A 186 -4.62 6.64 3.39
C MET A 186 -3.27 7.20 3.84
N PHE A 187 -3.25 8.36 4.49
CA PHE A 187 -2.05 9.03 5.02
C PHE A 187 -2.08 9.17 6.55
N TYR A 188 -2.80 8.29 7.24
CA TYR A 188 -2.84 8.30 8.70
C TYR A 188 -1.43 8.16 9.28
N HIS A 189 -0.99 9.12 10.12
CA HIS A 189 0.37 9.21 10.67
C HIS A 189 1.52 9.17 9.63
N ALA A 190 1.25 9.49 8.36
CA ALA A 190 2.30 9.75 7.37
C ALA A 190 2.95 11.12 7.67
N LYS A 191 3.76 11.18 8.70
CA LYS A 191 4.25 12.41 9.35
C LYS A 191 5.00 13.36 8.43
N ALA A 192 5.80 12.81 7.49
CA ALA A 192 6.60 13.59 6.56
C ALA A 192 5.83 14.02 5.32
N PHE A 193 4.65 13.42 5.03
CA PHE A 193 3.95 13.63 3.77
C PHE A 193 3.44 15.06 3.65
N ASN A 194 3.88 15.75 2.57
CA ASN A 194 3.44 17.10 2.23
C ASN A 194 3.53 17.36 0.73
N GLN A 195 3.06 16.43 -0.10
CA GLN A 195 3.05 16.59 -1.56
C GLN A 195 1.68 17.03 -2.07
N PRO A 196 1.62 17.76 -3.21
CA PRO A 196 0.35 18.20 -3.78
C PRO A 196 -0.52 17.00 -4.20
N LEU A 197 -1.84 17.15 -3.98
CA LEU A 197 -2.87 16.16 -4.33
C LEU A 197 -4.08 16.84 -4.99
N ASN A 198 -3.97 18.12 -5.34
CA ASN A 198 -5.12 18.94 -5.75
C ASN A 198 -5.71 18.53 -7.11
N ASP A 199 -4.95 17.79 -7.93
CA ASP A 199 -5.40 17.30 -9.24
C ASP A 199 -6.10 15.92 -9.17
N TRP A 200 -6.19 15.32 -7.97
CA TRP A 200 -6.90 14.06 -7.81
C TRP A 200 -8.40 14.20 -8.09
N ASN A 201 -8.95 13.29 -8.87
CA ASN A 201 -10.39 13.20 -9.06
C ASN A 201 -11.02 12.41 -7.91
N THR A 202 -11.69 13.11 -7.00
CA THR A 202 -12.34 12.53 -5.82
C THR A 202 -13.85 12.32 -5.99
N SER A 203 -14.38 12.46 -7.21
CA SER A 203 -15.81 12.45 -7.47
C SER A 203 -16.53 11.12 -7.10
N ASN A 204 -15.80 10.01 -7.05
CA ASN A 204 -16.35 8.70 -6.66
C ASN A 204 -16.03 8.31 -5.20
N VAL A 205 -15.28 9.13 -4.47
CA VAL A 205 -14.88 8.82 -3.10
C VAL A 205 -16.07 9.01 -2.14
N THR A 206 -16.32 8.00 -1.31
CA THR A 206 -17.39 8.02 -0.30
C THR A 206 -16.87 8.07 1.14
N ASP A 207 -15.66 7.55 1.39
CA ASP A 207 -14.99 7.58 2.70
C ASP A 207 -13.64 8.29 2.63
N MET A 208 -13.49 9.36 3.43
CA MET A 208 -12.25 10.09 3.66
C MET A 208 -11.89 10.12 5.16
N SER A 209 -12.48 9.22 5.96
CA SER A 209 -12.23 9.22 7.39
C SER A 209 -10.76 8.99 7.72
N TRP A 210 -10.24 9.74 8.69
CA TRP A 210 -8.85 9.66 9.18
C TRP A 210 -7.76 9.87 8.13
N MET A 211 -8.10 10.30 6.90
CA MET A 211 -7.18 10.30 5.76
C MET A 211 -5.86 11.00 6.04
N PHE A 212 -5.86 12.15 6.70
CA PHE A 212 -4.67 12.91 7.08
C PHE A 212 -4.48 13.01 8.59
N ALA A 213 -5.13 12.16 9.38
CA ALA A 213 -4.99 12.24 10.83
C ALA A 213 -3.55 11.93 11.24
N GLY A 214 -2.93 12.81 12.02
CA GLY A 214 -1.53 12.72 12.43
C GLY A 214 -0.52 12.90 11.28
N ALA A 215 -0.93 13.38 10.10
CA ALA A 215 -0.04 13.82 9.03
C ALA A 215 0.52 15.21 9.40
N GLU A 216 1.49 15.24 10.31
CA GLU A 216 1.98 16.42 11.00
C GLU A 216 2.46 17.53 10.06
N SER A 217 3.06 17.16 8.91
CA SER A 217 3.63 18.12 7.94
C SER A 217 2.67 18.54 6.83
N PHE A 218 1.52 17.84 6.66
CA PHE A 218 0.65 18.08 5.51
C PHE A 218 -0.02 19.44 5.56
N ASN A 219 0.21 20.24 4.50
CA ASN A 219 -0.40 21.57 4.34
C ASN A 219 -0.55 21.94 2.85
N GLN A 220 -1.02 21.03 2.01
CA GLN A 220 -1.24 21.29 0.59
C GLN A 220 -2.69 21.64 0.29
N PRO A 221 -2.97 22.44 -0.75
CA PRO A 221 -4.32 22.79 -1.15
C PRO A 221 -5.13 21.55 -1.59
N LEU A 222 -6.44 21.57 -1.30
CA LEU A 222 -7.39 20.51 -1.64
C LEU A 222 -8.71 21.10 -2.20
N GLU A 223 -8.68 22.34 -2.64
CA GLU A 223 -9.85 23.09 -3.08
C GLU A 223 -10.53 22.51 -4.33
N ASN A 224 -9.76 21.82 -5.21
CA ASN A 224 -10.32 21.17 -6.40
C ASN A 224 -11.03 19.85 -6.13
N TRP A 225 -10.97 19.34 -4.91
CA TRP A 225 -11.59 18.04 -4.60
C TRP A 225 -13.12 18.12 -4.65
N ASN A 226 -13.73 17.19 -5.38
CA ASN A 226 -15.17 17.03 -5.40
C ASN A 226 -15.60 16.13 -4.23
N THR A 227 -16.21 16.73 -3.20
CA THR A 227 -16.67 16.04 -2.01
C THR A 227 -18.16 15.69 -2.01
N SER A 228 -18.85 15.87 -3.13
CA SER A 228 -20.30 15.71 -3.23
C SER A 228 -20.82 14.30 -2.90
N ASN A 229 -19.99 13.25 -3.07
CA ASN A 229 -20.36 11.89 -2.75
C ASN A 229 -19.80 11.40 -1.41
N VAL A 230 -19.02 12.22 -0.71
CA VAL A 230 -18.44 11.85 0.58
C VAL A 230 -19.50 11.83 1.67
N THR A 231 -19.59 10.71 2.39
CA THR A 231 -20.52 10.52 3.52
C THR A 231 -19.82 10.53 4.87
N ASN A 232 -18.53 10.23 4.90
CA ASN A 232 -17.74 10.10 6.14
C ASN A 232 -16.43 10.88 6.04
N MET A 233 -16.28 11.91 6.89
CA MET A 233 -15.09 12.73 7.07
C MET A 233 -14.58 12.69 8.52
N ARG A 234 -14.98 11.65 9.29
CA ARG A 234 -14.57 11.52 10.69
C ARG A 234 -13.07 11.64 10.82
N SER A 235 -12.62 12.51 11.74
CA SER A 235 -11.19 12.68 12.11
C SER A 235 -10.25 12.96 10.93
N MET A 236 -10.73 13.43 9.78
CA MET A 236 -9.94 13.55 8.55
C MET A 236 -8.64 14.32 8.73
N PHE A 237 -8.63 15.39 9.52
CA PHE A 237 -7.46 16.21 9.85
C PHE A 237 -7.12 16.19 11.35
N ASN A 238 -7.53 15.13 12.06
CA ASN A 238 -7.22 14.98 13.49
C ASN A 238 -5.72 15.04 13.70
N ARG A 239 -5.21 16.00 14.53
CA ARG A 239 -3.77 16.22 14.76
C ARG A 239 -2.92 16.46 13.50
N ALA A 240 -3.51 16.92 12.40
CA ALA A 240 -2.78 17.45 11.26
C ALA A 240 -2.26 18.85 11.62
N GLU A 241 -1.15 18.90 12.36
CA GLU A 241 -0.68 20.08 13.09
C GLU A 241 -0.40 21.28 12.17
N SER A 242 0.11 21.06 10.96
CA SER A 242 0.46 22.11 10.00
C SER A 242 -0.68 22.53 9.08
N PHE A 243 -1.77 21.74 9.01
CA PHE A 243 -2.82 21.97 8.02
C PHE A 243 -3.59 23.25 8.24
N ASN A 244 -3.58 24.15 7.24
CA ASN A 244 -4.30 25.42 7.27
C ASN A 244 -4.72 25.89 5.86
N GLN A 245 -5.24 24.99 5.01
CA GLN A 245 -5.71 25.32 3.67
C GLN A 245 -7.22 25.59 3.64
N PRO A 246 -7.70 26.41 2.69
CA PRO A 246 -9.13 26.66 2.55
C PRO A 246 -9.90 25.40 2.15
N LEU A 247 -11.07 25.20 2.76
CA LEU A 247 -11.98 24.07 2.50
C LEU A 247 -13.43 24.55 2.33
N ASN A 248 -13.65 25.87 2.25
CA ASN A 248 -15.01 26.44 2.29
C ASN A 248 -15.87 25.98 1.11
N ASP A 249 -15.26 25.71 -0.05
CA ASP A 249 -15.96 25.30 -1.28
C ASP A 249 -16.35 23.81 -1.32
N TRP A 250 -15.98 23.03 -0.28
CA TRP A 250 -16.35 21.63 -0.22
C TRP A 250 -17.87 21.44 -0.05
N ASN A 251 -18.46 20.58 -0.87
CA ASN A 251 -19.85 20.20 -0.71
C ASN A 251 -20.00 19.16 0.41
N THR A 252 -20.56 19.59 1.54
CA THR A 252 -20.76 18.73 2.72
C THR A 252 -22.20 18.21 2.86
N SER A 253 -23.05 18.40 1.84
CA SER A 253 -24.48 18.08 1.92
C SER A 253 -24.81 16.59 2.13
N ASN A 254 -23.90 15.69 1.77
CA ASN A 254 -24.07 14.24 1.98
C ASN A 254 -23.26 13.71 3.16
N VAL A 255 -22.48 14.55 3.83
CA VAL A 255 -21.63 14.11 4.95
C VAL A 255 -22.50 13.92 6.20
N THR A 256 -22.47 12.70 6.74
CA THR A 256 -23.22 12.32 7.95
C THR A 256 -22.32 12.21 9.19
N ASN A 257 -20.99 12.17 9.01
CA ASN A 257 -20.06 12.07 10.12
C ASN A 257 -18.83 12.97 9.90
N MET A 258 -18.71 14.02 10.71
CA MET A 258 -17.55 14.94 10.80
C MET A 258 -16.92 14.94 12.20
N SER A 259 -17.23 13.93 13.04
CA SER A 259 -16.73 13.91 14.42
C SER A 259 -15.20 14.01 14.45
N GLU A 260 -14.69 14.85 15.35
CA GLU A 260 -13.24 15.03 15.56
C GLU A 260 -12.44 15.51 14.33
N MET A 261 -13.10 16.03 13.27
CA MET A 261 -12.45 16.33 11.98
C MET A 261 -11.19 17.19 12.12
N PHE A 262 -11.18 18.18 12.99
CA PHE A 262 -10.03 19.07 13.27
C PHE A 262 -9.53 18.96 14.71
N PHE A 263 -9.83 17.87 15.41
CA PHE A 263 -9.33 17.71 16.79
C PHE A 263 -7.80 17.77 16.82
N GLY A 264 -7.23 18.75 17.55
CA GLY A 264 -5.79 18.90 17.64
C GLY A 264 -5.09 19.44 16.38
N ALA A 265 -5.81 19.88 15.34
CA ALA A 265 -5.26 20.56 14.16
C ALA A 265 -4.87 22.01 14.54
N GLY A 266 -3.72 22.15 15.19
CA GLY A 266 -3.34 23.38 15.90
C GLY A 266 -3.19 24.62 15.02
N SER A 267 -2.90 24.46 13.74
CA SER A 267 -2.74 25.58 12.78
C SER A 267 -4.03 25.94 12.05
N PHE A 268 -5.06 25.08 12.08
CA PHE A 268 -6.26 25.30 11.27
C PHE A 268 -7.08 26.51 11.75
N ASN A 269 -7.18 27.52 10.88
CA ASN A 269 -7.92 28.75 11.14
C ASN A 269 -8.52 29.32 9.84
N ARG A 270 -9.34 28.53 9.14
CA ARG A 270 -10.01 28.93 7.90
C ARG A 270 -11.52 28.98 8.08
N PRO A 271 -12.21 29.88 7.37
CA PRO A 271 -13.69 29.93 7.42
C PRO A 271 -14.30 28.66 6.80
N LEU A 272 -15.45 28.25 7.36
CA LEU A 272 -16.25 27.09 6.90
C LEU A 272 -17.74 27.49 6.79
N ASN A 273 -18.01 28.75 6.44
CA ASN A 273 -19.36 29.33 6.51
C ASN A 273 -20.32 28.72 5.49
N ASP A 274 -19.81 28.18 4.37
CA ASP A 274 -20.62 27.61 3.29
C ASP A 274 -20.90 26.11 3.48
N TRP A 275 -20.38 25.52 4.55
CA TRP A 275 -20.64 24.11 4.84
C TRP A 275 -22.08 23.87 5.26
N ASN A 276 -22.74 22.90 4.63
CA ASN A 276 -24.04 22.43 5.04
C ASN A 276 -23.90 21.46 6.23
N THR A 277 -24.39 21.88 7.40
CA THR A 277 -24.35 21.09 8.64
C THR A 277 -25.75 20.68 9.11
N SER A 278 -26.72 20.67 8.20
CA SER A 278 -28.16 20.42 8.53
C SER A 278 -28.53 18.93 8.59
N ASN A 279 -27.56 18.01 8.34
CA ASN A 279 -27.79 16.55 8.36
C ASN A 279 -27.51 15.92 9.71
#